data_c6da871e2937029fe779af5e825d90c8
#
_entry.id   c6da871e2937029fe779af5e825d90c8
#
_cell.length_a   1.000
_cell.length_b   1.000
_cell.length_c   1.000
_cell.angle_alpha   90.00
_cell.angle_beta   90.00
_cell.angle_gamma   90.00
#
_symmetry.space_group_name_H-M   'P 1'
#
loop_
_entity.id
_entity.type
_entity.pdbx_description
1 polymer ?
#
loop_
_entity_poly.entity_id
_entity_poly.type
_entity_poly.pdbx_seq_one_letter_code
_entity_poly.pdbx_strand_id
1 'polypeptide(L)'
;DRLKLGYKTDIGAFSYINAKHGVIIEDFVQIGSHCSIYSVSTIDQKEGSILLKRNCRIGSHSVVMPGVTVGENAVVGAFSFVTSDIPDNVIVCGIPAKSIGETTQRG
;
A
#
# COMPACT_ATOMS: atom_id res chain seq x y z
N ASP A 1 11.68 15.99 3.61
CA ASP A 1 11.35 14.62 3.86
C ASP A 1 10.27 14.13 2.91
N ARG A 2 10.40 12.92 2.45
CA ARG A 2 9.54 12.39 1.39
C ARG A 2 8.48 11.44 1.87
N LEU A 3 8.39 11.21 3.15
CA LEU A 3 7.30 10.44 3.74
C LEU A 3 6.28 11.40 4.32
N LYS A 4 5.03 11.30 3.86
CA LYS A 4 3.94 12.12 4.38
C LYS A 4 2.86 11.21 4.95
N LEU A 5 2.48 11.49 6.19
CA LEU A 5 1.48 10.70 6.91
C LEU A 5 0.25 11.55 7.17
N GLY A 6 -0.91 11.02 6.84
CA GLY A 6 -2.17 11.67 7.13
C GLY A 6 -2.65 11.42 8.55
N TYR A 7 -3.90 11.79 8.79
CA TYR A 7 -4.54 11.72 10.10
C TYR A 7 -4.93 10.29 10.44
N LYS A 8 -4.64 9.87 11.67
CA LYS A 8 -5.00 8.54 12.18
C LYS A 8 -4.52 7.41 11.28
N THR A 9 -3.31 7.53 10.77
CA THR A 9 -2.67 6.41 10.07
C THR A 9 -2.10 5.44 11.08
N ASP A 10 -2.11 4.15 10.73
CA ASP A 10 -1.59 3.10 11.60
C ASP A 10 -0.59 2.26 10.78
N ILE A 11 0.65 2.27 11.24
CA ILE A 11 1.71 1.49 10.59
C ILE A 11 2.14 0.41 11.56
N GLY A 12 1.92 -0.84 11.18
CA GLY A 12 2.23 -1.97 12.04
C GLY A 12 3.72 -2.13 12.32
N ALA A 13 4.02 -2.84 13.41
CA ALA A 13 5.39 -3.06 13.86
C ALA A 13 6.20 -3.80 12.79
N PHE A 14 7.49 -3.51 12.75
CA PHE A 14 8.45 -4.14 11.84
C PHE A 14 8.16 -3.90 10.36
N SER A 15 7.37 -2.89 10.03
CA SER A 15 7.17 -2.51 8.64
C SER A 15 8.31 -1.64 8.17
N TYR A 16 8.68 -1.81 6.90
CA TYR A 16 9.75 -1.06 6.27
C TYR A 16 9.17 -0.13 5.22
N ILE A 17 9.54 1.14 5.29
CA ILE A 17 9.11 2.12 4.29
C ILE A 17 10.33 2.82 3.74
N ASN A 18 10.55 2.67 2.42
CA ASN A 18 11.59 3.40 1.72
C ASN A 18 10.93 4.52 0.92
N ALA A 19 11.10 5.74 1.36
CA ALA A 19 10.43 6.89 0.77
C ALA A 19 11.37 7.75 -0.08
N LYS A 20 12.44 7.19 -0.62
CA LYS A 20 13.42 7.97 -1.38
C LYS A 20 12.76 8.76 -2.50
N HIS A 21 11.80 8.20 -3.19
CA HIS A 21 11.08 8.88 -4.27
C HIS A 21 9.67 9.31 -3.86
N GLY A 22 9.39 9.29 -2.57
CA GLY A 22 8.15 9.77 -2.01
C GLY A 22 7.16 8.66 -1.70
N VAL A 23 6.63 8.68 -0.48
CA VAL A 23 5.51 7.85 -0.07
C VAL A 23 4.51 8.75 0.62
N ILE A 24 3.30 8.78 0.11
CA ILE A 24 2.20 9.55 0.71
C ILE A 24 1.17 8.57 1.23
N ILE A 25 0.90 8.66 2.52
CA ILE A 25 -0.08 7.81 3.19
C ILE A 25 -1.18 8.74 3.68
N GLU A 26 -2.36 8.64 3.07
CA GLU A 26 -3.46 9.53 3.37
C GLU A 26 -4.18 9.13 4.67
N ASP A 27 -5.23 9.88 5.01
CA ASP A 27 -5.92 9.68 6.28
C ASP A 27 -6.51 8.28 6.43
N PHE A 28 -6.49 7.76 7.64
CA PHE A 28 -7.11 6.50 8.04
C PHE A 28 -6.55 5.26 7.35
N VAL A 29 -5.39 5.36 6.71
CA VAL A 29 -4.74 4.19 6.11
C VAL A 29 -4.20 3.29 7.22
N GLN A 30 -4.40 1.99 7.08
CA GLN A 30 -3.87 1.00 8.01
C GLN A 30 -2.90 0.08 7.28
N ILE A 31 -1.70 -0.05 7.82
CA ILE A 31 -0.68 -0.94 7.28
C ILE A 31 -0.38 -1.98 8.35
N GLY A 32 -0.53 -3.24 8.00
CA GLY A 32 -0.25 -4.34 8.92
C GLY A 32 1.23 -4.44 9.25
N SER A 33 1.58 -5.35 10.14
CA SER A 33 2.96 -5.57 10.54
C SER A 33 3.77 -6.22 9.44
N HIS A 34 5.08 -6.03 9.46
CA HIS A 34 6.03 -6.68 8.55
C HIS A 34 5.74 -6.40 7.08
N CYS A 35 5.18 -5.23 6.77
CA CYS A 35 4.97 -4.82 5.39
C CYS A 35 6.22 -4.13 4.86
N SER A 36 6.40 -4.17 3.55
CA SER A 36 7.50 -3.47 2.90
C SER A 36 6.92 -2.58 1.81
N ILE A 37 7.19 -1.29 1.92
CA ILE A 37 6.68 -0.28 0.97
C ILE A 37 7.88 0.44 0.40
N TYR A 38 8.14 0.21 -0.89
CA TYR A 38 9.34 0.71 -1.54
C TYR A 38 9.02 1.73 -2.61
N SER A 39 9.57 2.94 -2.50
CA SER A 39 9.59 3.85 -3.64
C SER A 39 10.79 3.60 -4.55
N VAL A 40 11.70 2.71 -4.14
CA VAL A 40 12.84 2.27 -4.94
C VAL A 40 13.01 0.77 -4.75
N SER A 41 13.23 0.06 -5.84
CA SER A 41 13.64 -1.34 -5.77
C SER A 41 14.98 -1.49 -6.47
N THR A 42 15.98 -1.99 -5.76
CA THR A 42 17.31 -2.16 -6.32
C THR A 42 17.44 -3.43 -7.14
N ILE A 43 16.53 -4.39 -6.94
CA ILE A 43 16.60 -5.66 -7.63
C ILE A 43 16.23 -5.52 -9.11
N ASP A 44 15.12 -4.84 -9.38
CA ASP A 44 14.64 -4.64 -10.74
C ASP A 44 14.80 -3.19 -11.19
N GLN A 45 15.51 -2.38 -10.43
CA GLN A 45 15.82 -0.99 -10.73
C GLN A 45 14.60 -0.12 -10.98
N LYS A 46 13.48 -0.47 -10.34
CA LYS A 46 12.27 0.33 -10.43
C LYS A 46 12.29 1.42 -9.38
N GLU A 47 11.73 2.56 -9.74
CA GLU A 47 11.56 3.66 -8.80
C GLU A 47 10.28 4.42 -9.14
N GLY A 48 9.73 5.09 -8.14
CA GLY A 48 8.53 5.87 -8.31
C GLY A 48 7.83 6.08 -6.99
N SER A 49 7.15 7.21 -6.87
CA SER A 49 6.41 7.54 -5.65
C SER A 49 5.26 6.56 -5.45
N ILE A 50 4.92 6.36 -4.17
CA ILE A 50 3.80 5.50 -3.78
C ILE A 50 2.74 6.38 -3.14
N LEU A 51 1.49 6.14 -3.50
CA LEU A 51 0.34 6.82 -2.91
C LEU A 51 -0.62 5.78 -2.35
N LEU A 52 -0.83 5.83 -1.03
CA LEU A 52 -1.82 5.00 -0.36
C LEU A 52 -2.99 5.91 -0.02
N LYS A 53 -4.10 5.74 -0.73
CA LYS A 53 -5.22 6.67 -0.62
C LYS A 53 -6.06 6.39 0.61
N ARG A 54 -6.88 7.35 0.94
CA ARG A 54 -7.66 7.39 2.18
C ARG A 54 -8.33 6.06 2.48
N ASN A 55 -8.20 5.62 3.72
CA ASN A 55 -8.89 4.44 4.27
C ASN A 55 -8.53 3.12 3.58
N CYS A 56 -7.47 3.05 2.78
CA CYS A 56 -7.05 1.75 2.26
C CYS A 56 -6.37 0.95 3.37
N ARG A 57 -6.29 -0.37 3.19
CA ARG A 57 -5.71 -1.27 4.17
C ARG A 57 -4.74 -2.21 3.49
N ILE A 58 -3.54 -2.31 4.08
CA ILE A 58 -2.50 -3.20 3.58
C ILE A 58 -2.33 -4.32 4.60
N GLY A 59 -2.66 -5.53 4.21
CA GLY A 59 -2.54 -6.69 5.09
C GLY A 59 -1.08 -7.00 5.44
N SER A 60 -0.87 -7.63 6.58
CA SER A 60 0.49 -7.90 7.08
C SER A 60 1.31 -8.73 6.10
N HIS A 61 2.63 -8.54 6.14
CA HIS A 61 3.60 -9.23 5.29
C HIS A 61 3.41 -8.97 3.80
N SER A 62 2.73 -7.89 3.43
CA SER A 62 2.57 -7.52 2.02
C SER A 62 3.68 -6.61 1.57
N VAL A 63 3.90 -6.58 0.26
CA VAL A 63 4.91 -5.73 -0.37
C VAL A 63 4.21 -4.84 -1.39
N VAL A 64 4.49 -3.54 -1.33
CA VAL A 64 4.00 -2.57 -2.32
C VAL A 64 5.20 -2.03 -3.07
N MET A 65 5.19 -2.21 -4.38
CA MET A 65 6.32 -1.88 -5.25
C MET A 65 6.28 -0.43 -5.71
N PRO A 66 7.42 0.10 -6.21
CA PRO A 66 7.50 1.49 -6.62
C PRO A 66 6.46 1.89 -7.65
N GLY A 67 5.97 3.12 -7.54
CA GLY A 67 5.05 3.70 -8.50
C GLY A 67 3.59 3.31 -8.32
N VAL A 68 3.27 2.49 -7.32
CA VAL A 68 1.91 1.98 -7.13
C VAL A 68 1.05 2.99 -6.40
N THR A 69 -0.19 3.14 -6.87
CA THR A 69 -1.26 3.85 -6.16
C THR A 69 -2.28 2.82 -5.68
N VAL A 70 -2.51 2.79 -4.37
CA VAL A 70 -3.57 1.96 -3.79
C VAL A 70 -4.78 2.84 -3.58
N GLY A 71 -5.90 2.46 -4.19
CA GLY A 71 -7.09 3.29 -4.24
C GLY A 71 -7.78 3.46 -2.89
N GLU A 72 -8.71 4.41 -2.85
CA GLU A 72 -9.46 4.73 -1.65
C GLU A 72 -10.33 3.54 -1.24
N ASN A 73 -10.33 3.20 0.03
CA ASN A 73 -11.05 2.05 0.59
C ASN A 73 -10.62 0.70 0.04
N ALA A 74 -9.55 0.63 -0.73
CA ALA A 74 -9.06 -0.64 -1.25
C ALA A 74 -8.47 -1.49 -0.12
N VAL A 75 -8.46 -2.79 -0.30
CA VAL A 75 -7.90 -3.72 0.67
C VAL A 75 -6.91 -4.64 -0.03
N VAL A 76 -5.71 -4.71 0.53
CA VAL A 76 -4.69 -5.66 0.10
C VAL A 76 -4.66 -6.78 1.14
N GLY A 77 -4.97 -8.00 0.71
CA GLY A 77 -4.91 -9.15 1.62
C GLY A 77 -3.49 -9.41 2.10
N ALA A 78 -3.37 -10.11 3.24
CA ALA A 78 -2.06 -10.43 3.81
C ALA A 78 -1.22 -11.24 2.81
N PHE A 79 0.10 -11.10 2.89
CA PHE A 79 1.05 -11.84 2.05
C PHE A 79 0.86 -11.57 0.55
N SER A 80 0.49 -10.35 0.19
CA SER A 80 0.30 -9.99 -1.22
C SER A 80 1.49 -9.21 -1.75
N PHE A 81 1.70 -9.31 -3.04
CA PHE A 81 2.78 -8.60 -3.74
C PHE A 81 2.14 -7.66 -4.76
N VAL A 82 2.09 -6.38 -4.44
CA VAL A 82 1.38 -5.37 -5.23
C VAL A 82 2.33 -4.72 -6.22
N THR A 83 2.12 -5.00 -7.50
CA THR A 83 3.00 -4.50 -8.58
C THR A 83 2.33 -3.50 -9.50
N SER A 84 1.03 -3.30 -9.37
CA SER A 84 0.29 -2.35 -10.21
C SER A 84 -0.77 -1.64 -9.39
N ASP A 85 -1.28 -0.55 -9.92
CA ASP A 85 -2.27 0.28 -9.24
C ASP A 85 -3.53 -0.51 -8.91
N ILE A 86 -4.10 -0.19 -7.76
CA ILE A 86 -5.34 -0.82 -7.29
C ILE A 86 -6.43 0.23 -7.30
N PRO A 87 -7.53 -0.01 -8.04
CA PRO A 87 -8.65 0.95 -8.07
C PRO A 87 -9.32 1.11 -6.71
N ASP A 88 -10.09 2.18 -6.58
CA ASP A 88 -10.86 2.42 -5.36
C ASP A 88 -11.82 1.25 -5.10
N ASN A 89 -12.00 0.91 -3.84
CA ASN A 89 -12.98 -0.07 -3.37
C ASN A 89 -12.72 -1.50 -3.86
N VAL A 90 -11.52 -1.82 -4.31
CA VAL A 90 -11.19 -3.15 -4.82
C VAL A 90 -10.41 -3.91 -3.75
N ILE A 91 -10.68 -5.21 -3.63
CA ILE A 91 -9.93 -6.12 -2.78
C ILE A 91 -9.01 -6.94 -3.66
N VAL A 92 -7.72 -6.94 -3.35
CA VAL A 92 -6.74 -7.74 -4.08
C VAL A 92 -6.02 -8.67 -3.12
N CYS A 93 -5.51 -9.78 -3.64
CA CYS A 93 -4.56 -10.60 -2.90
C CYS A 93 -3.75 -11.47 -3.84
N GLY A 94 -2.68 -12.02 -3.31
CA GLY A 94 -1.83 -12.97 -4.04
C GLY A 94 -0.51 -12.40 -4.50
N ILE A 95 0.25 -13.23 -5.23
CA ILE A 95 1.58 -12.94 -5.76
C ILE A 95 1.58 -13.31 -7.25
N PRO A 96 1.46 -12.35 -8.16
CA PRO A 96 1.14 -10.94 -7.95
C PRO A 96 -0.30 -10.75 -7.47
N ALA A 97 -0.55 -9.63 -6.81
CA ALA A 97 -1.89 -9.33 -6.29
C ALA A 97 -2.88 -9.15 -7.42
N LYS A 98 -4.04 -9.79 -7.28
CA LYS A 98 -5.12 -9.72 -8.26
C LYS A 98 -6.44 -9.46 -7.57
N SER A 99 -7.36 -8.80 -8.27
CA SER A 99 -8.67 -8.49 -7.73
C SER A 99 -9.45 -9.75 -7.40
N ILE A 100 -10.03 -9.80 -6.20
CA ILE A 100 -10.90 -10.89 -5.76
C ILE A 100 -12.27 -10.39 -5.33
N GLY A 101 -12.52 -9.09 -5.40
CA GLY A 101 -13.82 -8.54 -5.02
C GLY A 101 -13.76 -7.05 -4.80
N GLU A 102 -14.81 -6.52 -4.20
CA GLU A 102 -14.93 -5.11 -3.89
C GLU A 102 -15.30 -4.92 -2.43
N THR A 103 -14.84 -3.82 -1.85
CA THR A 103 -15.18 -3.47 -0.48
C THR A 103 -16.62 -2.94 -0.43
N THR A 104 -17.30 -3.21 0.68
CA THR A 104 -18.61 -2.64 0.92
C THR A 104 -18.44 -1.30 1.61
N GLN A 105 -18.97 -0.25 1.00
CA GLN A 105 -18.95 1.06 1.60
C GLN A 105 -19.98 1.18 2.72
N ARG A 106 -19.55 1.70 3.86
CA ARG A 106 -20.41 1.91 5.00
C ARG A 106 -20.31 3.36 5.44
N GLY A 107 -21.10 4.19 4.89
CA GLY A 107 -21.20 5.59 5.31
C GLY A 107 -19.94 6.40 5.19
#